data_99eb6165acc6f8f82d0083f92198cb45
#
_entry.id   99eb6165acc6f8f82d0083f92198cb45
#
_cell.length_a   1.000
_cell.length_b   1.000
_cell.length_c   1.000
_cell.angle_alpha   90.00
_cell.angle_beta   90.00
_cell.angle_gamma   90.00
#
_symmetry.space_group_name_H-M   'P 1'
#
loop_
_entity.id
_entity.type
_entity.pdbx_description
1 polymer ?
#
loop_
_entity_poly.entity_id
_entity_poly.type
_entity_poly.pdbx_seq_one_letter_code
_entity_poly.pdbx_strand_id
1 'polypeptide(L)'
;MIKFGEWLPDQPDLENAGVTVATNVIPAISGYRPINSFQAVSNAGDAPLKGIFASKDNSGNVKLFAGNSTKLYEFNSSNSNLTSIGKGGGYSLTDSEYWRFVQFGTSVIASGGVGETLQEFTLGTDTAFADLANAPKADFLAVVRDQVWIANIDEGSGRVPFRTRWSGINNATSWTVGTDQADFQDIVDAGAITGLVGGEYATILLEKAICIAQYVGTPLIYQIDKVETQRGCAYSGSVGNVGRLVFYLAEDGFYSFDGTKSTPIGAEKINKFFFKDFNSAFDYKMSCAVDPQNQIVAWSYVSNGNTSGSTPDKILMYNYAVGKWSIAEVSADLISPFYTAGYTLEGLDNLSATLEGLPAPLDSNLYKGGNFLFGGSLLNKIYAFTGQPLDATIETAEFAINKGKHSLVTRTVPYFRDGSVTMQVGARDRQDDDVTFSAANSLTDEGFIQHRSQGRFHRIRMNISGFWDFAQGVDIEGQPLGRR
;
A
#
# COMPACT_ATOMS: atom_id res chain seq x y z
N MET A 1 32.94 -6.22 4.47
CA MET A 1 31.50 -6.45 4.19
C MET A 1 30.83 -5.12 3.85
N ILE A 2 30.20 -5.03 2.68
CA ILE A 2 29.29 -3.94 2.30
C ILE A 2 27.91 -4.37 2.75
N LYS A 3 27.35 -3.66 3.73
CA LYS A 3 26.00 -3.92 4.24
C LYS A 3 24.94 -3.36 3.27
N PHE A 4 23.84 -4.07 3.10
CA PHE A 4 22.68 -3.53 2.39
C PHE A 4 21.97 -2.50 3.28
N GLY A 5 22.24 -1.25 2.99
CA GLY A 5 21.67 -0.10 3.68
C GLY A 5 20.25 0.23 3.24
N GLU A 6 19.83 1.47 3.44
CA GLU A 6 18.56 1.99 2.93
C GLU A 6 18.60 2.13 1.40
N TRP A 7 17.47 1.96 0.74
CA TRP A 7 17.35 2.27 -0.69
C TRP A 7 17.27 3.79 -0.89
N LEU A 8 18.25 4.35 -1.59
CA LEU A 8 18.43 5.78 -1.76
C LEU A 8 18.66 6.13 -3.23
N PRO A 9 17.67 5.95 -4.12
CA PRO A 9 17.81 6.22 -5.55
C PRO A 9 18.01 7.69 -5.90
N ASP A 10 17.66 8.62 -5.00
CA ASP A 10 17.81 10.06 -5.20
C ASP A 10 19.23 10.57 -4.86
N GLN A 11 20.04 9.75 -4.19
CA GLN A 11 21.41 10.07 -3.85
C GLN A 11 22.38 9.76 -5.00
N PRO A 12 23.52 10.46 -5.11
CA PRO A 12 24.56 10.11 -6.06
C PRO A 12 25.02 8.65 -5.89
N ASP A 13 25.42 8.02 -7.00
CA ASP A 13 25.82 6.61 -6.99
C ASP A 13 27.08 6.36 -6.16
N LEU A 14 28.07 7.26 -6.26
CA LEU A 14 29.34 7.13 -5.56
C LEU A 14 29.24 7.60 -4.11
N GLU A 15 29.77 6.77 -3.20
CA GLU A 15 29.77 7.02 -1.76
C GLU A 15 28.35 7.14 -1.14
N ASN A 16 27.32 6.63 -1.83
CA ASN A 16 25.99 6.48 -1.27
C ASN A 16 26.05 5.46 -0.12
N ALA A 17 25.52 5.85 1.04
CA ALA A 17 25.52 4.98 2.22
C ALA A 17 24.51 3.82 2.15
N GLY A 18 23.65 3.81 1.12
CA GLY A 18 22.58 2.86 0.93
C GLY A 18 22.81 1.88 -0.22
N VAL A 19 21.70 1.45 -0.80
CA VAL A 19 21.64 0.65 -2.03
C VAL A 19 20.94 1.46 -3.12
N THR A 20 21.29 1.22 -4.38
CA THR A 20 20.72 1.92 -5.54
C THR A 20 19.49 1.20 -6.09
N VAL A 21 19.38 -0.12 -5.86
CA VAL A 21 18.23 -0.94 -6.22
C VAL A 21 17.84 -1.82 -5.04
N ALA A 22 16.54 -1.87 -4.72
CA ALA A 22 15.94 -2.75 -3.72
C ALA A 22 14.54 -3.15 -4.19
N THR A 23 14.50 -4.09 -5.15
CA THR A 23 13.28 -4.51 -5.83
C THR A 23 12.80 -5.85 -5.29
N ASN A 24 11.48 -5.97 -5.06
CA ASN A 24 10.80 -7.17 -4.55
C ASN A 24 11.30 -7.61 -3.17
N VAL A 25 11.56 -6.64 -2.30
CA VAL A 25 12.08 -6.87 -0.96
C VAL A 25 11.38 -5.97 0.06
N ILE A 26 11.29 -6.42 1.30
CA ILE A 26 10.80 -5.64 2.45
C ILE A 26 12.01 -5.15 3.26
N PRO A 27 12.16 -3.84 3.53
CA PRO A 27 13.25 -3.33 4.33
C PRO A 27 13.19 -3.81 5.78
N ALA A 28 14.34 -4.15 6.34
CA ALA A 28 14.52 -4.54 7.73
C ALA A 28 15.61 -3.70 8.41
N ILE A 29 15.82 -3.87 9.71
CA ILE A 29 16.84 -3.14 10.47
C ILE A 29 18.22 -3.35 9.83
N SER A 30 18.57 -4.59 9.51
CA SER A 30 19.86 -4.93 8.87
C SER A 30 19.61 -5.72 7.58
N GLY A 31 19.46 -4.99 6.45
CA GLY A 31 19.25 -5.60 5.14
C GLY A 31 17.77 -5.71 4.77
N TYR A 32 17.41 -6.81 4.09
CA TYR A 32 16.12 -6.99 3.47
C TYR A 32 15.55 -8.39 3.70
N ARG A 33 14.22 -8.49 3.69
CA ARG A 33 13.44 -9.74 3.73
C ARG A 33 12.65 -9.90 2.43
N PRO A 34 12.22 -11.13 2.09
CA PRO A 34 11.38 -11.35 0.91
C PRO A 34 10.00 -10.71 1.05
N ILE A 35 9.41 -10.34 -0.09
CA ILE A 35 7.98 -10.14 -0.24
C ILE A 35 7.41 -11.33 -1.01
N ASN A 36 6.28 -11.84 -0.57
CA ASN A 36 5.62 -12.96 -1.23
C ASN A 36 4.90 -12.51 -2.51
N SER A 37 4.70 -13.44 -3.44
CA SER A 37 3.95 -13.19 -4.65
C SER A 37 2.45 -13.01 -4.37
N PHE A 38 1.79 -12.26 -5.25
CA PHE A 38 0.40 -11.89 -5.18
C PHE A 38 -0.45 -13.01 -5.77
N GLN A 39 -1.20 -13.74 -4.92
CA GLN A 39 -1.96 -14.94 -5.30
C GLN A 39 -3.45 -14.71 -5.18
N ALA A 40 -4.22 -15.24 -6.14
CA ALA A 40 -5.68 -15.17 -6.12
C ALA A 40 -6.27 -16.04 -5.00
N VAL A 41 -7.16 -15.45 -4.20
CA VAL A 41 -7.89 -16.12 -3.10
C VAL A 41 -9.39 -16.22 -3.38
N SER A 42 -9.86 -15.58 -4.45
CA SER A 42 -11.25 -15.68 -4.89
C SER A 42 -11.38 -16.06 -6.36
N ASN A 43 -12.56 -16.52 -6.74
CA ASN A 43 -12.98 -16.57 -8.13
C ASN A 43 -13.23 -15.16 -8.66
N ALA A 44 -13.30 -15.00 -9.98
CA ALA A 44 -13.50 -13.71 -10.60
C ALA A 44 -14.93 -13.17 -10.38
N GLY A 45 -15.02 -11.89 -10.09
CA GLY A 45 -16.25 -11.11 -10.23
C GLY A 45 -16.49 -10.70 -11.69
N ASP A 46 -17.53 -9.90 -11.91
CA ASP A 46 -17.94 -9.49 -13.28
C ASP A 46 -17.04 -8.40 -13.87
N ALA A 47 -16.40 -7.57 -13.04
CA ALA A 47 -15.57 -6.44 -13.42
C ALA A 47 -14.49 -6.15 -12.39
N PRO A 48 -13.46 -5.31 -12.70
CA PRO A 48 -12.41 -4.95 -11.76
C PRO A 48 -12.96 -4.42 -10.44
N LEU A 49 -12.38 -4.88 -9.32
CA LEU A 49 -12.81 -4.47 -8.00
C LEU A 49 -12.27 -3.07 -7.69
N LYS A 50 -13.11 -2.26 -7.07
CA LYS A 50 -12.86 -0.87 -6.69
C LYS A 50 -12.88 -0.65 -5.17
N GLY A 51 -12.87 -1.70 -4.39
CA GLY A 51 -12.79 -1.64 -2.93
C GLY A 51 -12.92 -3.02 -2.32
N ILE A 52 -12.25 -3.23 -1.20
CA ILE A 52 -12.29 -4.46 -0.40
C ILE A 52 -12.33 -4.05 1.07
N PHE A 53 -13.15 -4.72 1.86
CA PHE A 53 -13.27 -4.44 3.28
C PHE A 53 -13.68 -5.69 4.05
N ALA A 54 -13.03 -5.92 5.18
CA ALA A 54 -13.42 -6.98 6.11
C ALA A 54 -14.05 -6.40 7.36
N SER A 55 -15.18 -6.91 7.75
CA SER A 55 -15.89 -6.57 8.98
C SER A 55 -15.99 -7.75 9.92
N LYS A 56 -16.19 -7.49 11.20
CA LYS A 56 -16.40 -8.50 12.23
C LYS A 56 -17.75 -8.29 12.91
N ASP A 57 -18.53 -9.37 13.04
CA ASP A 57 -19.75 -9.34 13.84
C ASP A 57 -19.43 -9.48 15.34
N ASN A 58 -20.46 -9.33 16.18
CA ASN A 58 -20.33 -9.44 17.64
C ASN A 58 -19.92 -10.85 18.11
N SER A 59 -20.04 -11.86 17.28
CA SER A 59 -19.63 -13.25 17.54
C SER A 59 -18.19 -13.52 17.09
N GLY A 60 -17.54 -12.53 16.46
CA GLY A 60 -16.18 -12.64 15.95
C GLY A 60 -16.07 -13.22 14.54
N ASN A 61 -17.20 -13.51 13.86
CA ASN A 61 -17.19 -13.98 12.48
C ASN A 61 -16.79 -12.84 11.55
N VAL A 62 -15.92 -13.13 10.60
CA VAL A 62 -15.47 -12.18 9.60
C VAL A 62 -16.28 -12.31 8.32
N LYS A 63 -16.81 -11.18 7.84
CA LYS A 63 -17.36 -11.05 6.49
C LYS A 63 -16.44 -10.18 5.66
N LEU A 64 -16.12 -10.64 4.46
CA LEU A 64 -15.28 -9.89 3.51
C LEU A 64 -16.17 -9.36 2.37
N PHE A 65 -16.20 -8.05 2.24
CA PHE A 65 -16.95 -7.34 1.22
C PHE A 65 -16.01 -6.85 0.13
N ALA A 66 -16.51 -6.80 -1.10
CA ALA A 66 -15.84 -6.19 -2.23
C ALA A 66 -16.86 -5.44 -3.08
N GLY A 67 -16.39 -4.46 -3.85
CA GLY A 67 -17.25 -3.74 -4.78
C GLY A 67 -16.55 -3.49 -6.12
N ASN A 68 -17.31 -3.53 -7.20
CA ASN A 68 -16.88 -3.04 -8.51
C ASN A 68 -17.69 -1.80 -8.93
N SER A 69 -17.63 -1.38 -10.19
CA SER A 69 -18.38 -0.21 -10.65
C SER A 69 -19.90 -0.35 -10.59
N THR A 70 -20.43 -1.57 -10.55
CA THR A 70 -21.88 -1.85 -10.69
C THR A 70 -22.48 -2.68 -9.56
N LYS A 71 -21.64 -3.37 -8.76
CA LYS A 71 -22.11 -4.32 -7.75
C LYS A 71 -21.29 -4.26 -6.47
N LEU A 72 -21.94 -4.60 -5.36
CA LEU A 72 -21.30 -4.96 -4.10
C LEU A 72 -21.41 -6.47 -3.88
N TYR A 73 -20.36 -7.07 -3.34
CA TYR A 73 -20.25 -8.51 -3.15
C TYR A 73 -19.90 -8.87 -1.70
N GLU A 74 -20.34 -10.05 -1.28
CA GLU A 74 -19.79 -10.76 -0.13
C GLU A 74 -18.94 -11.94 -0.65
N PHE A 75 -17.75 -12.11 -0.10
CA PHE A 75 -16.90 -13.25 -0.37
C PHE A 75 -17.40 -14.47 0.41
N ASN A 76 -17.68 -15.55 -0.32
CA ASN A 76 -18.09 -16.82 0.25
C ASN A 76 -16.89 -17.78 0.30
N SER A 77 -16.36 -18.04 1.51
CA SER A 77 -15.21 -18.92 1.72
C SER A 77 -15.47 -20.39 1.41
N SER A 78 -16.75 -20.83 1.38
CA SER A 78 -17.08 -22.22 1.07
C SER A 78 -16.90 -22.58 -0.41
N ASN A 79 -16.98 -21.62 -1.31
CA ASN A 79 -16.85 -21.82 -2.75
C ASN A 79 -15.96 -20.78 -3.46
N SER A 80 -15.31 -19.92 -2.67
CA SER A 80 -14.42 -18.83 -3.14
C SER A 80 -15.07 -17.83 -4.10
N ASN A 81 -16.41 -17.79 -4.17
CA ASN A 81 -17.14 -16.89 -5.06
C ASN A 81 -17.39 -15.52 -4.43
N LEU A 82 -17.51 -14.52 -5.30
CA LEU A 82 -18.05 -13.21 -4.97
C LEU A 82 -19.56 -13.22 -5.24
N THR A 83 -20.34 -13.30 -4.17
CA THR A 83 -21.81 -13.29 -4.25
C THR A 83 -22.33 -11.86 -4.24
N SER A 84 -23.08 -11.47 -5.27
CA SER A 84 -23.65 -10.11 -5.34
C SER A 84 -24.70 -9.91 -4.24
N ILE A 85 -24.50 -8.87 -3.44
CA ILE A 85 -25.37 -8.45 -2.33
C ILE A 85 -25.66 -6.94 -2.39
N GLY A 86 -25.49 -6.32 -3.56
CA GLY A 86 -25.84 -4.91 -3.76
C GLY A 86 -27.34 -4.68 -3.82
N LYS A 87 -27.74 -3.41 -3.73
CA LYS A 87 -29.16 -3.01 -3.89
C LYS A 87 -29.68 -3.38 -5.28
N GLY A 88 -31.00 -3.53 -5.38
CA GLY A 88 -31.68 -3.70 -6.68
C GLY A 88 -31.40 -2.49 -7.61
N GLY A 89 -31.08 -2.77 -8.88
CA GLY A 89 -30.69 -1.75 -9.86
C GLY A 89 -29.20 -1.50 -9.97
N GLY A 90 -28.40 -1.95 -9.00
CA GLY A 90 -26.94 -1.82 -9.01
C GLY A 90 -26.44 -0.41 -8.76
N TYR A 91 -25.20 -0.13 -9.19
CA TYR A 91 -24.46 1.11 -9.00
C TYR A 91 -23.84 1.60 -10.31
N SER A 92 -23.30 2.82 -10.33
CA SER A 92 -22.66 3.39 -11.52
C SER A 92 -21.46 4.25 -11.13
N LEU A 93 -20.39 3.60 -10.66
CA LEU A 93 -19.15 4.30 -10.31
C LEU A 93 -18.35 4.62 -11.58
N THR A 94 -17.85 5.85 -11.64
CA THR A 94 -16.89 6.29 -12.65
C THR A 94 -15.50 5.65 -12.43
N ASP A 95 -14.58 5.80 -13.38
CA ASP A 95 -13.23 5.22 -13.26
C ASP A 95 -12.45 5.74 -12.05
N SER A 96 -12.66 6.98 -11.65
CA SER A 96 -11.97 7.62 -10.52
C SER A 96 -12.64 7.42 -9.17
N GLU A 97 -13.82 6.82 -9.13
CA GLU A 97 -14.53 6.53 -7.88
C GLU A 97 -14.21 5.14 -7.37
N TYR A 98 -14.05 5.02 -6.06
CA TYR A 98 -13.70 3.79 -5.35
C TYR A 98 -14.61 3.58 -4.15
N TRP A 99 -14.94 2.34 -3.84
CA TRP A 99 -15.66 2.00 -2.63
C TRP A 99 -14.78 2.20 -1.41
N ARG A 100 -15.30 2.97 -0.47
CA ARG A 100 -14.74 3.13 0.88
C ARG A 100 -15.74 2.61 1.88
N PHE A 101 -15.25 1.91 2.88
CA PHE A 101 -16.09 1.25 3.86
C PHE A 101 -15.66 1.60 5.26
N VAL A 102 -16.62 1.64 6.18
CA VAL A 102 -16.38 1.68 7.63
C VAL A 102 -17.34 0.74 8.33
N GLN A 103 -16.93 0.25 9.47
CA GLN A 103 -17.83 -0.45 10.39
C GLN A 103 -18.22 0.48 11.52
N PHE A 104 -19.53 0.67 11.72
CA PHE A 104 -20.12 1.44 12.78
C PHE A 104 -21.04 0.55 13.62
N GLY A 105 -20.56 0.08 14.76
CA GLY A 105 -21.24 -0.96 15.52
C GLY A 105 -21.40 -2.25 14.73
N THR A 106 -22.64 -2.66 14.49
CA THR A 106 -22.99 -3.81 13.65
C THR A 106 -23.24 -3.46 12.19
N SER A 107 -23.28 -2.16 11.85
CA SER A 107 -23.53 -1.71 10.48
C SER A 107 -22.19 -1.52 9.73
N VAL A 108 -22.12 -2.02 8.51
CA VAL A 108 -21.09 -1.71 7.53
C VAL A 108 -21.65 -0.65 6.60
N ILE A 109 -21.01 0.51 6.57
CA ILE A 109 -21.41 1.64 5.73
C ILE A 109 -20.39 1.77 4.59
N ALA A 110 -20.90 1.91 3.36
CA ALA A 110 -20.09 2.03 2.16
C ALA A 110 -20.42 3.30 1.38
N SER A 111 -19.37 3.97 0.88
CA SER A 111 -19.49 5.07 -0.07
C SER A 111 -18.88 4.66 -1.40
N GLY A 112 -19.61 4.86 -2.49
CA GLY A 112 -19.12 4.70 -3.87
C GLY A 112 -18.77 6.03 -4.55
N GLY A 113 -18.54 7.10 -3.75
CA GLY A 113 -18.31 8.44 -4.26
C GLY A 113 -19.59 9.30 -4.26
N VAL A 114 -19.46 10.56 -4.70
CA VAL A 114 -20.60 11.51 -4.72
C VAL A 114 -21.67 11.18 -5.78
N GLY A 115 -21.39 10.26 -6.69
CA GLY A 115 -22.38 9.75 -7.65
C GLY A 115 -23.44 8.86 -7.01
N GLU A 116 -23.10 8.13 -5.95
CA GLU A 116 -23.95 7.13 -5.32
C GLU A 116 -24.39 7.51 -3.89
N THR A 117 -25.57 7.05 -3.50
CA THR A 117 -26.02 7.13 -2.10
C THR A 117 -25.15 6.23 -1.22
N LEU A 118 -24.93 6.63 0.03
CA LEU A 118 -24.29 5.76 1.01
C LEU A 118 -25.11 4.47 1.18
N GLN A 119 -24.40 3.36 1.30
CA GLN A 119 -25.00 2.03 1.46
C GLN A 119 -24.78 1.53 2.87
N GLU A 120 -25.74 0.81 3.41
CA GLU A 120 -25.68 0.15 4.73
C GLU A 120 -25.94 -1.33 4.60
N PHE A 121 -25.21 -2.12 5.41
CA PHE A 121 -25.42 -3.56 5.61
C PHE A 121 -25.27 -3.88 7.09
N THR A 122 -26.33 -4.34 7.75
CA THR A 122 -26.33 -4.74 9.15
C THR A 122 -25.87 -6.19 9.29
N LEU A 123 -24.74 -6.41 9.95
CA LEU A 123 -24.17 -7.74 10.19
C LEU A 123 -25.12 -8.61 11.01
N GLY A 124 -25.31 -9.84 10.57
CA GLY A 124 -26.18 -10.82 11.23
C GLY A 124 -27.67 -10.66 10.92
N THR A 125 -28.10 -9.61 10.24
CA THR A 125 -29.51 -9.33 9.93
C THR A 125 -29.75 -9.23 8.43
N ASP A 126 -28.95 -8.42 7.73
CA ASP A 126 -29.19 -8.12 6.32
C ASP A 126 -28.57 -9.18 5.39
N THR A 127 -29.18 -9.32 4.23
CA THR A 127 -28.71 -10.20 3.15
C THR A 127 -28.24 -9.42 1.93
N ALA A 128 -28.50 -8.10 1.89
CA ALA A 128 -28.07 -7.18 0.83
C ALA A 128 -27.88 -5.77 1.40
N PHE A 129 -27.02 -4.99 0.72
CA PHE A 129 -26.88 -3.56 0.99
C PHE A 129 -28.14 -2.81 0.58
N ALA A 130 -28.49 -1.79 1.35
CA ALA A 130 -29.56 -0.85 1.08
C ALA A 130 -29.05 0.60 1.20
N ASP A 131 -29.79 1.55 0.64
CA ASP A 131 -29.47 2.97 0.78
C ASP A 131 -29.57 3.39 2.26
N LEU A 132 -28.50 4.00 2.79
CA LEU A 132 -28.50 4.57 4.14
C LEU A 132 -29.45 5.77 4.19
N ALA A 133 -30.46 5.67 5.05
CA ALA A 133 -31.54 6.66 5.11
C ALA A 133 -31.00 8.05 5.49
N ASN A 134 -31.50 9.08 4.80
CA ASN A 134 -31.25 10.51 5.04
C ASN A 134 -29.77 10.94 4.91
N ALA A 135 -28.85 10.05 4.57
CA ALA A 135 -27.45 10.36 4.44
C ALA A 135 -27.16 11.12 3.14
N PRO A 136 -26.37 12.20 3.16
CA PRO A 136 -25.84 12.81 1.94
C PRO A 136 -24.88 11.85 1.23
N LYS A 137 -24.70 12.04 -0.07
CA LYS A 137 -23.64 11.35 -0.83
C LYS A 137 -22.28 11.93 -0.48
N ALA A 138 -21.24 11.12 -0.49
CA ALA A 138 -19.89 11.57 -0.10
C ALA A 138 -18.79 10.77 -0.77
N ASP A 139 -17.62 11.40 -0.96
CA ASP A 139 -16.41 10.70 -1.40
C ASP A 139 -15.73 9.96 -0.24
N PHE A 140 -15.68 10.57 0.93
CA PHE A 140 -14.94 10.02 2.08
C PHE A 140 -15.88 9.74 3.24
N LEU A 141 -15.58 8.67 3.96
CA LEU A 141 -16.26 8.35 5.20
C LEU A 141 -15.28 7.79 6.23
N ALA A 142 -15.59 8.06 7.50
CA ALA A 142 -14.84 7.58 8.64
C ALA A 142 -15.77 7.43 9.87
N VAL A 143 -15.31 6.71 10.87
CA VAL A 143 -15.95 6.69 12.19
C VAL A 143 -15.10 7.50 13.15
N VAL A 144 -15.68 8.53 13.74
CA VAL A 144 -15.05 9.36 14.76
C VAL A 144 -15.86 9.24 16.03
N ARG A 145 -15.25 8.63 17.06
CA ARG A 145 -15.95 8.26 18.29
C ARG A 145 -17.23 7.46 17.99
N ASP A 146 -18.38 8.02 18.32
CA ASP A 146 -19.70 7.41 18.20
C ASP A 146 -20.53 8.02 17.07
N GLN A 147 -19.89 8.57 16.04
CA GLN A 147 -20.54 9.22 14.89
C GLN A 147 -19.90 8.80 13.58
N VAL A 148 -20.74 8.70 12.54
CA VAL A 148 -20.29 8.54 11.16
C VAL A 148 -19.96 9.89 10.57
N TRP A 149 -18.76 10.06 10.07
CA TRP A 149 -18.28 11.25 9.41
C TRP A 149 -18.17 11.04 7.91
N ILE A 150 -18.56 12.04 7.16
CA ILE A 150 -18.46 12.09 5.70
C ILE A 150 -17.82 13.41 5.27
N ALA A 151 -17.13 13.38 4.13
CA ALA A 151 -16.49 14.56 3.60
C ALA A 151 -16.51 14.57 2.06
N ASN A 152 -16.39 15.77 1.48
CA ASN A 152 -16.51 16.01 0.04
C ASN A 152 -17.85 15.46 -0.44
N ILE A 153 -18.93 16.19 -0.11
CA ILE A 153 -20.30 15.70 -0.13
C ILE A 153 -21.14 16.30 -1.25
N ASP A 154 -22.25 15.64 -1.57
CA ASP A 154 -23.35 16.18 -2.36
C ASP A 154 -24.69 15.99 -1.60
N GLU A 155 -25.34 17.10 -1.26
CA GLU A 155 -26.63 17.12 -0.57
C GLU A 155 -27.81 17.18 -1.55
N GLY A 156 -27.58 16.95 -2.87
CA GLY A 156 -28.61 17.03 -3.91
C GLY A 156 -28.71 18.40 -4.58
N SER A 157 -28.01 19.42 -4.07
CA SER A 157 -27.91 20.74 -4.67
C SER A 157 -26.61 21.01 -5.42
N GLY A 158 -25.73 19.98 -5.48
CA GLY A 158 -24.42 20.01 -6.06
C GLY A 158 -23.32 19.66 -5.06
N ARG A 159 -22.16 19.27 -5.60
CA ARG A 159 -21.00 18.86 -4.83
C ARG A 159 -20.38 20.03 -4.04
N VAL A 160 -20.13 19.81 -2.75
CA VAL A 160 -19.44 20.74 -1.86
C VAL A 160 -18.12 20.08 -1.38
N PRO A 161 -17.03 20.24 -2.13
CA PRO A 161 -15.80 19.45 -1.93
C PRO A 161 -15.04 19.79 -0.63
N PHE A 162 -15.32 20.93 -0.02
CA PHE A 162 -14.68 21.41 1.21
C PHE A 162 -15.56 21.22 2.46
N ARG A 163 -16.71 20.54 2.34
CA ARG A 163 -17.63 20.27 3.45
C ARG A 163 -17.34 18.92 4.08
N THR A 164 -17.26 18.91 5.42
CA THR A 164 -17.38 17.72 6.23
C THR A 164 -18.68 17.75 7.04
N ARG A 165 -19.28 16.58 7.27
CA ARG A 165 -20.54 16.43 8.01
C ARG A 165 -20.49 15.16 8.85
N TRP A 166 -21.19 15.16 9.98
CA TRP A 166 -21.27 14.02 10.87
C TRP A 166 -22.70 13.70 11.26
N SER A 167 -22.96 12.42 11.51
CA SER A 167 -24.26 11.89 11.93
C SER A 167 -24.57 12.20 13.39
N GLY A 168 -25.77 11.87 13.82
CA GLY A 168 -26.11 11.84 15.24
C GLY A 168 -25.27 10.82 16.02
N ILE A 169 -25.11 11.03 17.33
CA ILE A 169 -24.39 10.11 18.23
C ILE A 169 -25.08 8.74 18.22
N ASN A 170 -24.31 7.68 18.00
CA ASN A 170 -24.78 6.29 17.91
C ASN A 170 -25.92 6.08 16.88
N ASN A 171 -26.09 7.00 15.93
CA ASN A 171 -27.18 6.93 14.96
C ASN A 171 -26.72 7.38 13.56
N ALA A 172 -26.40 6.41 12.71
CA ALA A 172 -25.96 6.64 11.34
C ALA A 172 -27.05 7.20 10.40
N THR A 173 -28.32 7.18 10.79
CA THR A 173 -29.44 7.68 9.98
C THR A 173 -29.89 9.10 10.35
N SER A 174 -29.35 9.69 11.45
CA SER A 174 -29.66 11.05 11.92
C SER A 174 -28.68 12.04 11.30
N TRP A 175 -29.13 12.78 10.30
CA TRP A 175 -28.32 13.77 9.58
C TRP A 175 -28.87 15.21 9.65
N THR A 176 -29.98 15.43 10.39
CA THR A 176 -30.58 16.75 10.54
C THR A 176 -29.76 17.61 11.50
N VAL A 177 -29.26 18.74 11.03
CA VAL A 177 -28.45 19.69 11.81
C VAL A 177 -29.17 20.07 13.10
N GLY A 178 -28.45 20.00 14.22
CA GLY A 178 -28.95 20.26 15.56
C GLY A 178 -29.74 19.12 16.20
N THR A 179 -29.95 17.99 15.50
CA THR A 179 -30.59 16.79 16.04
C THR A 179 -29.52 15.78 16.43
N ASP A 180 -29.57 15.22 17.64
CA ASP A 180 -28.62 14.20 18.15
C ASP A 180 -27.15 14.61 17.97
N GLN A 181 -26.86 15.91 17.98
CA GLN A 181 -25.53 16.50 17.73
C GLN A 181 -25.02 16.31 16.28
N ALA A 182 -25.87 15.98 15.32
CA ALA A 182 -25.54 16.03 13.91
C ALA A 182 -25.31 17.45 13.45
N ASP A 183 -24.23 17.70 12.67
CA ASP A 183 -23.91 19.02 12.14
C ASP A 183 -22.93 18.92 10.96
N PHE A 184 -22.46 20.04 10.43
CA PHE A 184 -21.48 20.11 9.36
C PHE A 184 -20.52 21.31 9.55
N GLN A 185 -19.40 21.28 8.84
CA GLN A 185 -18.47 22.40 8.78
C GLN A 185 -17.87 22.54 7.38
N ASP A 186 -17.78 23.77 6.89
CA ASP A 186 -17.12 24.13 5.63
C ASP A 186 -15.72 24.66 5.89
N ILE A 187 -14.71 24.12 5.15
CA ILE A 187 -13.29 24.50 5.25
C ILE A 187 -12.89 25.08 3.88
N VAL A 188 -13.31 26.30 3.61
CA VAL A 188 -13.32 26.89 2.25
C VAL A 188 -11.96 27.35 1.71
N ASP A 189 -10.93 27.49 2.53
CA ASP A 189 -9.67 28.17 2.18
C ASP A 189 -8.48 27.25 1.94
N ALA A 190 -8.72 25.94 1.79
CA ALA A 190 -7.65 24.94 1.69
C ALA A 190 -7.82 23.95 0.52
N GLY A 191 -8.73 24.20 -0.40
CA GLY A 191 -9.05 23.31 -1.51
C GLY A 191 -10.07 22.24 -1.14
N ALA A 192 -10.16 21.19 -1.95
CA ALA A 192 -11.04 20.06 -1.71
C ALA A 192 -10.51 19.18 -0.57
N ILE A 193 -11.43 18.49 0.12
CA ILE A 193 -11.05 17.42 1.04
C ILE A 193 -10.67 16.21 0.20
N THR A 194 -9.47 15.70 0.43
CA THR A 194 -8.84 14.59 -0.30
C THR A 194 -8.64 13.35 0.56
N GLY A 195 -8.92 13.45 1.86
CA GLY A 195 -8.86 12.31 2.77
C GLY A 195 -9.53 12.59 4.11
N LEU A 196 -10.03 11.53 4.74
CA LEU A 196 -10.64 11.59 6.06
C LEU A 196 -10.22 10.36 6.86
N VAL A 197 -9.59 10.58 8.00
CA VAL A 197 -9.17 9.51 8.91
C VAL A 197 -9.88 9.70 10.24
N GLY A 198 -10.58 8.66 10.69
CA GLY A 198 -11.34 8.63 11.93
C GLY A 198 -10.54 8.09 13.12
N GLY A 199 -11.20 8.05 14.28
CA GLY A 199 -10.67 7.58 15.54
C GLY A 199 -11.22 8.38 16.71
N GLU A 200 -10.39 8.71 17.70
CA GLU A 200 -10.76 9.57 18.83
C GLU A 200 -11.08 11.01 18.34
N TYR A 201 -10.41 11.45 17.29
CA TYR A 201 -10.63 12.70 16.58
C TYR A 201 -10.61 12.45 15.06
N ALA A 202 -11.16 13.38 14.28
CA ALA A 202 -11.02 13.32 12.83
C ALA A 202 -9.74 14.03 12.36
N THR A 203 -8.97 13.38 11.48
CA THR A 203 -7.95 14.06 10.68
C THR A 203 -8.52 14.28 9.28
N ILE A 204 -8.68 15.55 8.91
CA ILE A 204 -9.24 15.97 7.63
C ILE A 204 -8.08 16.47 6.77
N LEU A 205 -7.79 15.72 5.71
CA LEU A 205 -6.75 16.11 4.75
C LEU A 205 -7.41 16.86 3.59
N LEU A 206 -6.90 18.04 3.30
CA LEU A 206 -7.30 18.87 2.16
C LEU A 206 -6.12 18.97 1.18
N GLU A 207 -6.33 19.54 0.01
CA GLU A 207 -5.25 19.73 -0.97
C GLU A 207 -4.09 20.57 -0.41
N LYS A 208 -4.36 21.58 0.43
CA LYS A 208 -3.36 22.55 0.93
C LYS A 208 -3.32 22.70 2.44
N ALA A 209 -4.01 21.87 3.19
CA ALA A 209 -4.01 21.91 4.64
C ALA A 209 -4.34 20.55 5.26
N ILE A 210 -4.05 20.42 6.55
CA ILE A 210 -4.54 19.34 7.40
C ILE A 210 -5.21 19.93 8.62
N CYS A 211 -6.44 19.50 8.88
CA CYS A 211 -7.21 19.91 10.04
C CYS A 211 -7.45 18.74 10.97
N ILE A 212 -7.51 19.03 12.26
CA ILE A 212 -7.95 18.12 13.31
C ILE A 212 -9.28 18.58 13.87
N ALA A 213 -10.25 17.68 13.91
CA ALA A 213 -11.54 17.93 14.55
C ALA A 213 -11.63 17.19 15.88
N GLN A 214 -11.69 17.93 16.96
CA GLN A 214 -11.79 17.38 18.31
C GLN A 214 -13.20 17.60 18.88
N TYR A 215 -13.74 16.59 19.55
CA TYR A 215 -15.03 16.69 20.21
C TYR A 215 -14.93 17.61 21.45
N VAL A 216 -15.75 18.66 21.49
CA VAL A 216 -15.79 19.63 22.59
C VAL A 216 -17.18 19.70 23.26
N GLY A 217 -18.17 19.00 22.71
CA GLY A 217 -19.53 18.99 23.23
C GLY A 217 -20.37 20.18 22.76
N THR A 218 -21.62 20.21 23.21
CA THR A 218 -22.56 21.28 22.86
C THR A 218 -22.13 22.64 23.45
N PRO A 219 -22.36 23.75 22.72
CA PRO A 219 -23.12 23.86 21.46
C PRO A 219 -22.29 23.64 20.19
N LEU A 220 -20.97 23.57 20.26
CA LEU A 220 -20.11 23.55 19.08
C LEU A 220 -19.92 22.14 18.49
N ILE A 221 -20.14 21.10 19.28
CA ILE A 221 -19.94 19.67 19.01
C ILE A 221 -18.49 19.34 18.72
N TYR A 222 -17.92 19.82 17.59
CA TYR A 222 -16.51 19.67 17.25
C TYR A 222 -15.83 21.00 17.02
N GLN A 223 -14.63 21.13 17.51
CA GLN A 223 -13.72 22.21 17.17
C GLN A 223 -12.78 21.69 16.08
N ILE A 224 -12.73 22.41 14.94
CA ILE A 224 -11.86 22.08 13.82
C ILE A 224 -10.71 23.08 13.76
N ASP A 225 -9.51 22.60 14.06
CA ASP A 225 -8.30 23.42 14.06
C ASP A 225 -7.43 23.04 12.84
N LYS A 226 -6.97 24.04 12.09
CA LYS A 226 -6.00 23.86 11.01
C LYS A 226 -4.61 23.77 11.62
N VAL A 227 -4.02 22.55 11.55
CA VAL A 227 -2.72 22.22 12.15
C VAL A 227 -1.59 22.39 11.15
N GLU A 228 -1.81 21.96 9.91
CA GLU A 228 -0.85 22.15 8.81
C GLU A 228 -1.44 23.11 7.79
N THR A 229 -0.66 24.12 7.41
CA THR A 229 -1.06 25.14 6.43
C THR A 229 -0.09 25.13 5.26
N GLN A 230 -0.56 25.35 4.05
CA GLN A 230 0.22 25.36 2.81
C GLN A 230 0.71 23.97 2.34
N ARG A 231 0.41 22.89 3.07
CA ARG A 231 0.68 21.52 2.66
C ARG A 231 -0.50 20.64 3.06
N GLY A 232 -0.90 19.78 2.16
CA GLY A 232 -1.97 18.82 2.35
C GLY A 232 -1.74 17.58 1.49
N CYS A 233 -2.76 16.76 1.35
CA CYS A 233 -2.73 15.55 0.54
C CYS A 233 -3.15 15.87 -0.89
N ALA A 234 -2.24 15.74 -1.85
CA ALA A 234 -2.52 16.00 -3.26
C ALA A 234 -3.27 14.83 -3.93
N TYR A 235 -3.06 13.60 -3.46
CA TYR A 235 -3.57 12.38 -4.08
C TYR A 235 -4.41 11.57 -3.11
N SER A 236 -5.72 11.56 -3.29
CA SER A 236 -6.68 10.95 -2.36
C SER A 236 -6.48 9.46 -2.07
N GLY A 237 -5.95 8.71 -3.04
CA GLY A 237 -5.61 7.29 -2.88
C GLY A 237 -4.36 7.02 -2.05
N SER A 238 -3.58 8.05 -1.68
CA SER A 238 -2.31 7.91 -0.97
C SER A 238 -2.43 7.84 0.56
N VAL A 239 -3.62 8.07 1.10
CA VAL A 239 -3.83 8.18 2.55
C VAL A 239 -3.86 6.81 3.20
N GLY A 240 -2.95 6.59 4.15
CA GLY A 240 -2.93 5.42 5.01
C GLY A 240 -2.67 5.81 6.46
N ASN A 241 -3.16 5.02 7.43
CA ASN A 241 -2.96 5.35 8.83
C ASN A 241 -2.51 4.15 9.67
N VAL A 242 -1.65 4.41 10.63
CA VAL A 242 -1.17 3.46 11.65
C VAL A 242 -1.40 4.10 13.02
N GLY A 243 -2.49 3.73 13.68
CA GLY A 243 -2.89 4.41 14.90
C GLY A 243 -3.10 5.90 14.67
N ARG A 244 -2.27 6.75 15.30
CA ARG A 244 -2.33 8.21 15.13
C ARG A 244 -1.50 8.76 13.96
N LEU A 245 -0.57 7.97 13.44
CA LEU A 245 0.24 8.37 12.29
C LEU A 245 -0.58 8.25 11.01
N VAL A 246 -0.64 9.32 10.26
CA VAL A 246 -1.26 9.37 8.93
C VAL A 246 -0.17 9.58 7.89
N PHE A 247 -0.11 8.71 6.91
CA PHE A 247 0.82 8.79 5.78
C PHE A 247 0.07 9.31 4.57
N TYR A 248 0.69 10.19 3.80
CA TYR A 248 0.07 10.77 2.62
C TYR A 248 1.12 11.27 1.62
N LEU A 249 0.69 11.47 0.39
CA LEU A 249 1.49 12.07 -0.68
C LEU A 249 1.02 13.50 -0.92
N ALA A 250 1.92 14.45 -0.70
CA ALA A 250 1.76 15.85 -1.06
C ALA A 250 2.32 16.12 -2.48
N GLU A 251 2.18 17.34 -2.99
CA GLU A 251 2.75 17.75 -4.28
C GLU A 251 4.29 17.66 -4.33
N ASP A 252 4.96 17.78 -3.17
CA ASP A 252 6.42 17.79 -3.02
C ASP A 252 7.01 16.49 -2.48
N GLY A 253 6.19 15.48 -2.14
CA GLY A 253 6.66 14.17 -1.67
C GLY A 253 5.84 13.50 -0.61
N PHE A 254 6.41 12.43 -0.06
CA PHE A 254 5.78 11.61 0.98
C PHE A 254 6.01 12.18 2.38
N TYR A 255 4.94 12.19 3.16
CA TYR A 255 4.92 12.71 4.54
C TYR A 255 4.24 11.74 5.51
N SER A 256 4.64 11.84 6.76
CA SER A 256 3.92 11.29 7.91
C SER A 256 3.44 12.43 8.80
N PHE A 257 2.17 12.41 9.20
CA PHE A 257 1.54 13.36 10.11
C PHE A 257 1.23 12.68 11.44
N ASP A 258 1.67 13.27 12.54
CA ASP A 258 1.56 12.69 13.90
C ASP A 258 0.39 13.26 14.73
N GLY A 259 -0.47 14.07 14.12
CA GLY A 259 -1.53 14.83 14.77
C GLY A 259 -1.13 16.26 15.13
N THR A 260 0.15 16.64 15.01
CA THR A 260 0.66 17.97 15.34
C THR A 260 1.48 18.59 14.21
N LYS A 261 2.22 17.79 13.49
CA LYS A 261 3.09 18.24 12.39
C LYS A 261 3.27 17.17 11.33
N SER A 262 3.60 17.61 10.13
CA SER A 262 4.01 16.76 9.03
C SER A 262 5.54 16.62 8.99
N THR A 263 6.03 15.39 8.92
CA THR A 263 7.44 15.07 8.79
C THR A 263 7.72 14.45 7.42
N PRO A 264 8.65 14.98 6.62
CA PRO A 264 9.00 14.40 5.33
C PRO A 264 9.69 13.06 5.52
N ILE A 265 9.22 12.03 4.82
CA ILE A 265 9.78 10.67 4.88
C ILE A 265 10.48 10.25 3.58
N GLY A 266 10.18 10.90 2.46
CA GLY A 266 10.76 10.62 1.14
C GLY A 266 11.80 11.64 0.65
N ALA A 267 11.96 12.76 1.37
CA ALA A 267 12.87 13.84 0.95
C ALA A 267 14.34 13.36 0.92
N GLU A 268 15.07 13.70 -0.15
CA GLU A 268 16.45 13.28 -0.40
C GLU A 268 16.65 11.76 -0.47
N LYS A 269 15.56 10.97 -0.47
CA LYS A 269 15.60 9.51 -0.50
C LYS A 269 15.01 8.94 -1.78
N ILE A 270 13.71 9.22 -2.04
CA ILE A 270 12.96 8.60 -3.13
C ILE A 270 12.03 9.55 -3.91
N ASN A 271 11.84 10.80 -3.47
CA ASN A 271 10.83 11.67 -4.07
C ASN A 271 11.13 11.96 -5.56
N LYS A 272 12.40 12.23 -5.93
CA LYS A 272 12.78 12.47 -7.33
C LYS A 272 12.57 11.24 -8.20
N PHE A 273 12.99 10.07 -7.69
CA PHE A 273 12.75 8.78 -8.35
C PHE A 273 11.26 8.56 -8.57
N PHE A 274 10.44 8.72 -7.52
CA PHE A 274 9.00 8.49 -7.58
C PHE A 274 8.33 9.41 -8.61
N PHE A 275 8.50 10.73 -8.52
CA PHE A 275 7.85 11.66 -9.45
C PHE A 275 8.33 11.54 -10.91
N LYS A 276 9.55 11.04 -11.14
CA LYS A 276 10.03 10.70 -12.48
C LYS A 276 9.34 9.45 -13.04
N ASP A 277 9.03 8.48 -12.18
CA ASP A 277 8.45 7.20 -12.55
C ASP A 277 6.91 7.22 -12.52
N PHE A 278 6.29 8.05 -11.70
CA PHE A 278 4.85 8.14 -11.50
C PHE A 278 4.12 8.75 -12.71
N ASN A 279 3.11 8.03 -13.21
CA ASN A 279 2.27 8.50 -14.28
C ASN A 279 1.06 9.27 -13.73
N SER A 280 1.15 10.59 -13.71
CA SER A 280 0.11 11.47 -13.16
C SER A 280 -1.22 11.44 -13.93
N ALA A 281 -1.27 10.90 -15.15
CA ALA A 281 -2.52 10.73 -15.89
C ALA A 281 -3.45 9.67 -15.25
N PHE A 282 -2.89 8.80 -14.40
CA PHE A 282 -3.59 7.74 -13.68
C PHE A 282 -3.46 7.88 -12.16
N ASP A 283 -3.33 9.10 -11.65
CA ASP A 283 -3.19 9.39 -10.22
C ASP A 283 -4.35 8.83 -9.38
N TYR A 284 -5.56 8.82 -9.93
CA TYR A 284 -6.76 8.25 -9.32
C TYR A 284 -6.69 6.72 -9.11
N LYS A 285 -5.75 6.04 -9.77
CA LYS A 285 -5.50 4.60 -9.59
C LYS A 285 -4.58 4.29 -8.40
N MET A 286 -4.00 5.31 -7.79
CA MET A 286 -3.18 5.11 -6.60
C MET A 286 -4.02 4.55 -5.46
N SER A 287 -3.48 3.56 -4.77
CA SER A 287 -4.07 3.04 -3.53
C SER A 287 -3.02 2.86 -2.46
N CYS A 288 -3.40 3.06 -1.21
CA CYS A 288 -2.54 2.91 -0.06
C CYS A 288 -3.07 1.81 0.87
N ALA A 289 -2.18 0.98 1.36
CA ALA A 289 -2.49 -0.04 2.33
C ALA A 289 -1.40 -0.15 3.39
N VAL A 290 -1.80 -0.53 4.59
CA VAL A 290 -0.90 -0.73 5.72
C VAL A 290 -0.82 -2.20 6.07
N ASP A 291 0.38 -2.72 6.21
CA ASP A 291 0.67 -4.04 6.76
C ASP A 291 1.34 -3.89 8.14
N PRO A 292 0.58 -4.04 9.23
CA PRO A 292 1.15 -3.91 10.58
C PRO A 292 2.05 -5.09 10.97
N GLN A 293 1.92 -6.26 10.31
CA GLN A 293 2.77 -7.43 10.59
C GLN A 293 4.20 -7.21 10.11
N ASN A 294 4.36 -6.66 8.91
CA ASN A 294 5.66 -6.31 8.36
C ASN A 294 6.07 -4.86 8.67
N GLN A 295 5.20 -4.09 9.33
CA GLN A 295 5.41 -2.69 9.69
C GLN A 295 5.65 -1.80 8.46
N ILE A 296 4.92 -2.04 7.37
CA ILE A 296 5.03 -1.28 6.14
C ILE A 296 3.75 -0.51 5.81
N VAL A 297 3.93 0.65 5.22
CA VAL A 297 2.93 1.36 4.43
C VAL A 297 3.29 1.21 2.98
N ALA A 298 2.34 0.84 2.15
CA ALA A 298 2.55 0.56 0.74
C ALA A 298 1.64 1.43 -0.12
N TRP A 299 2.16 1.90 -1.26
CA TRP A 299 1.43 2.67 -2.26
C TRP A 299 1.58 1.98 -3.61
N SER A 300 0.46 1.51 -4.18
CA SER A 300 0.45 1.07 -5.58
C SER A 300 0.24 2.26 -6.50
N TYR A 301 0.89 2.26 -7.65
CA TYR A 301 0.79 3.32 -8.63
C TYR A 301 1.08 2.82 -10.04
N VAL A 302 0.65 3.58 -11.04
CA VAL A 302 0.98 3.35 -12.46
C VAL A 302 2.30 4.03 -12.78
N SER A 303 3.28 3.26 -13.26
CA SER A 303 4.57 3.82 -13.65
C SER A 303 4.55 4.42 -15.06
N ASN A 304 5.44 5.37 -15.34
CA ASN A 304 5.65 5.89 -16.70
C ASN A 304 6.21 4.82 -17.67
N GLY A 305 6.82 3.77 -17.14
CA GLY A 305 7.30 2.62 -17.90
C GLY A 305 6.21 1.62 -18.25
N ASN A 306 5.02 1.74 -17.70
CA ASN A 306 3.91 0.83 -17.96
C ASN A 306 3.32 1.05 -19.36
N THR A 307 3.66 0.16 -20.28
CA THR A 307 3.15 0.16 -21.66
C THR A 307 1.86 -0.65 -21.83
N SER A 308 1.45 -1.38 -20.78
CA SER A 308 0.34 -2.35 -20.82
C SER A 308 -1.02 -1.74 -20.48
N GLY A 309 -1.08 -0.46 -20.12
CA GLY A 309 -2.34 0.23 -19.80
C GLY A 309 -2.33 0.98 -18.46
N SER A 310 -3.49 1.06 -17.83
CA SER A 310 -3.74 1.86 -16.63
C SER A 310 -3.76 1.04 -15.33
N THR A 311 -3.38 -0.23 -15.34
CA THR A 311 -3.27 -1.03 -14.11
C THR A 311 -1.98 -0.65 -13.37
N PRO A 312 -2.03 -0.30 -12.09
CA PRO A 312 -0.85 -0.10 -11.29
C PRO A 312 0.10 -1.30 -11.36
N ASP A 313 1.37 -1.05 -11.61
CA ASP A 313 2.39 -2.06 -11.89
C ASP A 313 3.54 -2.05 -10.89
N LYS A 314 3.55 -1.07 -9.99
CA LYS A 314 4.55 -0.94 -8.94
C LYS A 314 3.92 -0.64 -7.58
N ILE A 315 4.57 -1.16 -6.54
CA ILE A 315 4.20 -0.91 -5.15
C ILE A 315 5.43 -0.35 -4.45
N LEU A 316 5.35 0.91 -4.03
CA LEU A 316 6.36 1.55 -3.20
C LEU A 316 6.08 1.21 -1.74
N MET A 317 7.07 0.77 -0.98
CA MET A 317 6.92 0.34 0.40
C MET A 317 7.83 1.14 1.33
N TYR A 318 7.25 1.60 2.44
CA TYR A 318 7.96 2.28 3.51
C TYR A 318 7.81 1.51 4.81
N ASN A 319 8.90 1.02 5.36
CA ASN A 319 8.89 0.42 6.69
C ASN A 319 8.96 1.55 7.74
N TYR A 320 7.82 1.81 8.41
CA TYR A 320 7.68 2.92 9.34
C TYR A 320 8.39 2.70 10.68
N ALA A 321 8.78 1.48 11.01
CA ALA A 321 9.53 1.19 12.23
C ALA A 321 11.04 1.51 12.08
N VAL A 322 11.58 1.33 10.88
CA VAL A 322 13.02 1.52 10.61
C VAL A 322 13.30 2.71 9.69
N GLY A 323 12.28 3.35 9.12
CA GLY A 323 12.42 4.54 8.27
C GLY A 323 13.03 4.28 6.90
N LYS A 324 12.88 3.06 6.34
CA LYS A 324 13.51 2.64 5.09
C LYS A 324 12.50 2.33 4.00
N TRP A 325 12.93 2.52 2.75
CA TRP A 325 12.13 2.32 1.55
C TRP A 325 12.56 1.09 0.75
N SER A 326 11.64 0.58 -0.06
CA SER A 326 11.87 -0.40 -1.13
C SER A 326 10.75 -0.33 -2.16
N ILE A 327 10.87 -1.08 -3.25
CA ILE A 327 9.86 -1.15 -4.30
C ILE A 327 9.57 -2.62 -4.64
N ALA A 328 8.32 -2.93 -5.00
CA ALA A 328 7.96 -4.20 -5.61
C ALA A 328 7.36 -3.98 -7.00
N GLU A 329 7.71 -4.85 -7.94
CA GLU A 329 7.17 -4.88 -9.29
C GLU A 329 6.04 -5.91 -9.33
N VAL A 330 4.84 -5.45 -8.93
CA VAL A 330 3.63 -6.27 -8.83
C VAL A 330 2.46 -5.50 -9.40
N SER A 331 1.75 -6.11 -10.33
CA SER A 331 0.50 -5.53 -10.84
C SER A 331 -0.64 -5.77 -9.84
N ALA A 332 -1.37 -4.71 -9.50
CA ALA A 332 -2.56 -4.76 -8.65
C ALA A 332 -3.51 -3.63 -9.02
N ASP A 333 -4.82 -3.91 -9.23
CA ASP A 333 -5.80 -2.86 -9.48
C ASP A 333 -5.97 -1.94 -8.27
N LEU A 334 -5.92 -2.52 -7.07
CA LEU A 334 -5.83 -1.81 -5.80
C LEU A 334 -5.13 -2.70 -4.76
N ILE A 335 -4.51 -2.10 -3.77
CA ILE A 335 -4.03 -2.78 -2.57
C ILE A 335 -4.91 -2.43 -1.37
N SER A 336 -5.17 -3.40 -0.50
CA SER A 336 -6.01 -3.23 0.68
C SER A 336 -5.66 -4.26 1.75
N PRO A 337 -5.63 -3.88 3.03
CA PRO A 337 -5.59 -4.83 4.10
C PRO A 337 -6.96 -5.47 4.28
N PHE A 338 -7.01 -6.75 4.62
CA PHE A 338 -8.27 -7.41 5.01
C PHE A 338 -8.04 -8.54 6.01
N TYR A 339 -9.12 -9.03 6.59
CA TYR A 339 -9.09 -10.19 7.48
C TYR A 339 -9.69 -11.39 6.77
N THR A 340 -9.11 -12.57 7.01
CA THR A 340 -9.60 -13.81 6.44
C THR A 340 -10.95 -14.19 7.01
N ALA A 341 -11.87 -14.63 6.16
CA ALA A 341 -13.13 -15.23 6.59
C ALA A 341 -12.95 -16.65 7.14
N GLY A 342 -11.79 -17.28 6.93
CA GLY A 342 -11.52 -18.68 7.21
C GLY A 342 -12.06 -19.61 6.13
N TYR A 343 -11.43 -20.77 5.99
CA TYR A 343 -11.86 -21.80 5.05
C TYR A 343 -12.21 -23.09 5.82
N THR A 344 -13.24 -23.80 5.38
CA THR A 344 -13.48 -25.18 5.79
C THR A 344 -12.63 -26.12 4.93
N LEU A 345 -12.45 -27.37 5.35
CA LEU A 345 -11.73 -28.36 4.54
C LEU A 345 -12.38 -28.55 3.16
N GLU A 346 -13.72 -28.57 3.13
CA GLU A 346 -14.50 -28.65 1.89
C GLU A 346 -14.34 -27.37 1.03
N GLY A 347 -14.10 -26.24 1.66
CA GLY A 347 -13.83 -24.98 0.96
C GLY A 347 -12.46 -24.96 0.26
N LEU A 348 -11.47 -25.71 0.77
CA LEU A 348 -10.16 -25.84 0.14
C LEU A 348 -10.22 -26.59 -1.19
N ASP A 349 -11.09 -27.57 -1.34
CA ASP A 349 -11.29 -28.33 -2.58
C ASP A 349 -11.74 -27.41 -3.74
N ASN A 350 -12.39 -26.28 -3.43
CA ASN A 350 -12.79 -25.30 -4.43
C ASN A 350 -11.65 -24.34 -4.85
N LEU A 351 -10.60 -24.23 -4.03
CA LEU A 351 -9.42 -23.44 -4.37
C LEU A 351 -8.47 -24.21 -5.28
N SER A 352 -8.29 -25.50 -5.01
CA SER A 352 -7.44 -26.40 -5.81
C SER A 352 -7.83 -27.84 -5.62
N ALA A 353 -7.76 -28.61 -6.72
CA ALA A 353 -7.96 -30.06 -6.68
C ALA A 353 -6.77 -30.83 -6.05
N THR A 354 -5.64 -30.18 -5.86
CA THR A 354 -4.43 -30.77 -5.24
C THR A 354 -3.85 -29.84 -4.20
N LEU A 355 -3.15 -30.39 -3.21
CA LEU A 355 -2.49 -29.61 -2.15
C LEU A 355 -1.41 -28.68 -2.70
N GLU A 356 -0.68 -29.12 -3.73
CA GLU A 356 0.38 -28.35 -4.37
C GLU A 356 -0.14 -27.16 -5.18
N GLY A 357 -1.41 -27.22 -5.59
CA GLY A 357 -2.07 -26.13 -6.32
C GLY A 357 -2.73 -25.07 -5.42
N LEU A 358 -2.69 -25.24 -4.11
CA LEU A 358 -3.24 -24.26 -3.19
C LEU A 358 -2.46 -22.94 -3.25
N PRO A 359 -3.15 -21.77 -3.10
CA PRO A 359 -2.53 -20.45 -3.18
C PRO A 359 -1.53 -20.13 -2.04
N ALA A 360 -1.48 -20.98 -1.02
CA ALA A 360 -0.55 -20.88 0.10
C ALA A 360 -0.34 -22.24 0.78
N PRO A 361 0.72 -22.44 1.58
CA PRO A 361 0.88 -23.62 2.43
C PRO A 361 -0.28 -23.82 3.40
N LEU A 362 -0.65 -25.05 3.73
CA LEU A 362 -1.81 -25.40 4.58
C LEU A 362 -1.79 -24.75 5.97
N ASP A 363 -0.62 -24.46 6.52
CA ASP A 363 -0.44 -23.77 7.79
C ASP A 363 -0.57 -22.24 7.71
N SER A 364 -0.75 -21.71 6.50
CA SER A 364 -0.89 -20.28 6.23
C SER A 364 -2.07 -19.67 6.99
N ASN A 365 -1.88 -18.42 7.37
CA ASN A 365 -2.95 -17.59 7.95
C ASN A 365 -4.12 -17.34 6.99
N LEU A 366 -3.93 -17.54 5.69
CA LEU A 366 -4.98 -17.43 4.68
C LEU A 366 -6.19 -18.31 5.02
N TYR A 367 -5.95 -19.53 5.49
CA TYR A 367 -7.02 -20.50 5.75
C TYR A 367 -7.65 -20.37 7.14
N LYS A 368 -7.00 -19.65 8.06
CA LYS A 368 -7.50 -19.40 9.41
C LYS A 368 -8.39 -18.16 9.43
N GLY A 369 -9.56 -18.24 10.03
CA GLY A 369 -10.45 -17.08 10.15
C GLY A 369 -9.92 -16.00 11.07
N GLY A 370 -10.19 -14.72 10.73
CA GLY A 370 -9.87 -13.56 11.54
C GLY A 370 -8.39 -13.13 11.54
N ASN A 371 -7.55 -13.72 10.69
CA ASN A 371 -6.16 -13.30 10.55
C ASN A 371 -6.03 -12.15 9.54
N PHE A 372 -5.12 -11.24 9.84
CA PHE A 372 -4.76 -10.16 8.95
C PHE A 372 -4.02 -10.69 7.71
N LEU A 373 -4.41 -10.18 6.54
CA LEU A 373 -3.69 -10.38 5.29
C LEU A 373 -3.44 -9.04 4.60
N PHE A 374 -2.24 -8.87 4.11
CA PHE A 374 -1.91 -7.83 3.15
C PHE A 374 -2.27 -8.34 1.75
N GLY A 375 -3.11 -7.60 1.03
CA GLY A 375 -3.63 -8.05 -0.25
C GLY A 375 -4.18 -6.93 -1.11
N GLY A 376 -5.19 -7.26 -1.92
CA GLY A 376 -5.82 -6.31 -2.84
C GLY A 376 -6.63 -7.00 -3.92
N SER A 377 -6.71 -6.39 -5.09
CA SER A 377 -7.39 -6.97 -6.26
C SER A 377 -6.56 -6.89 -7.53
N LEU A 378 -6.79 -7.83 -8.40
CA LEU A 378 -6.29 -7.86 -9.77
C LEU A 378 -7.24 -8.71 -10.63
N LEU A 379 -7.52 -8.28 -11.88
CA LEU A 379 -8.31 -9.05 -12.84
C LEU A 379 -9.63 -9.58 -12.25
N ASN A 380 -10.39 -8.72 -11.60
CA ASN A 380 -11.71 -9.01 -11.00
C ASN A 380 -11.71 -9.99 -9.82
N LYS A 381 -10.55 -10.30 -9.23
CA LYS A 381 -10.39 -11.23 -8.11
C LYS A 381 -9.79 -10.54 -6.89
N ILE A 382 -10.03 -11.11 -5.73
CA ILE A 382 -9.29 -10.77 -4.51
C ILE A 382 -7.98 -11.56 -4.50
N TYR A 383 -6.91 -10.90 -4.14
CA TYR A 383 -5.56 -11.44 -4.04
C TYR A 383 -4.95 -11.17 -2.68
N ALA A 384 -4.00 -12.01 -2.27
CA ALA A 384 -3.20 -11.81 -1.07
C ALA A 384 -1.70 -12.08 -1.36
N PHE A 385 -0.80 -11.45 -0.62
CA PHE A 385 0.64 -11.69 -0.69
C PHE A 385 1.00 -12.93 0.14
N THR A 386 0.63 -14.10 -0.34
CA THR A 386 0.75 -15.40 0.36
C THR A 386 1.50 -16.47 -0.43
N GLY A 387 1.84 -16.19 -1.68
CA GLY A 387 2.54 -17.15 -2.55
C GLY A 387 4.02 -17.30 -2.21
N GLN A 388 4.79 -17.89 -3.13
CA GLN A 388 6.24 -17.98 -2.99
C GLN A 388 6.88 -16.59 -3.02
N PRO A 389 8.03 -16.38 -2.36
CA PRO A 389 8.77 -15.14 -2.47
C PRO A 389 9.03 -14.75 -3.93
N LEU A 390 8.88 -13.46 -4.22
CA LEU A 390 9.25 -12.91 -5.51
C LEU A 390 10.76 -12.94 -5.70
N ASP A 391 11.21 -13.07 -6.95
CA ASP A 391 12.61 -12.90 -7.29
C ASP A 391 13.04 -11.46 -6.95
N ALA A 392 14.08 -11.36 -6.13
CA ALA A 392 14.53 -10.10 -5.56
C ALA A 392 15.83 -9.63 -6.22
N THR A 393 15.96 -8.29 -6.37
CA THR A 393 17.20 -7.67 -6.84
C THR A 393 17.64 -6.60 -5.87
N ILE A 394 18.88 -6.71 -5.37
CA ILE A 394 19.53 -5.71 -4.52
C ILE A 394 20.84 -5.28 -5.19
N GLU A 395 21.03 -3.97 -5.37
CA GLU A 395 22.24 -3.43 -5.96
C GLU A 395 22.91 -2.44 -5.02
N THR A 396 24.19 -2.67 -4.71
CA THR A 396 24.95 -1.76 -3.85
C THR A 396 25.14 -0.41 -4.55
N ALA A 397 25.40 0.59 -3.75
CA ALA A 397 26.00 1.82 -4.26
C ALA A 397 27.38 1.54 -4.88
N GLU A 398 27.87 2.52 -5.60
CA GLU A 398 29.17 2.44 -6.24
C GLU A 398 30.30 2.67 -5.25
N PHE A 399 31.33 1.83 -5.33
CA PHE A 399 32.51 1.91 -4.46
C PHE A 399 33.80 1.74 -5.26
N ALA A 400 34.90 2.21 -4.70
CA ALA A 400 36.24 2.03 -5.24
C ALA A 400 37.08 1.18 -4.26
N ILE A 401 37.59 0.06 -4.70
CA ILE A 401 38.51 -0.77 -3.90
C ILE A 401 39.81 -0.03 -3.62
N ASN A 402 40.33 0.69 -4.63
CA ASN A 402 41.52 1.51 -4.50
C ASN A 402 41.28 2.86 -5.15
N LYS A 403 41.17 3.91 -4.35
CA LYS A 403 40.84 5.26 -4.84
C LYS A 403 41.79 5.69 -5.98
N GLY A 404 41.18 6.02 -7.13
CA GLY A 404 41.88 6.55 -8.30
C GLY A 404 42.67 5.52 -9.13
N LYS A 405 42.58 4.23 -8.84
CA LYS A 405 43.25 3.15 -9.58
C LYS A 405 42.30 2.09 -10.04
N HIS A 406 42.65 1.41 -11.11
CA HIS A 406 41.94 0.20 -11.54
C HIS A 406 42.09 -0.91 -10.51
N SER A 407 41.04 -1.67 -10.32
CA SER A 407 40.99 -2.86 -9.49
C SER A 407 40.27 -4.00 -10.22
N LEU A 408 40.65 -5.21 -9.88
CA LEU A 408 40.00 -6.43 -10.37
C LEU A 408 39.23 -7.06 -9.23
N VAL A 409 37.92 -7.19 -9.37
CA VAL A 409 37.08 -7.98 -8.48
C VAL A 409 37.20 -9.43 -8.91
N THR A 410 37.63 -10.30 -7.99
CA THR A 410 37.86 -11.73 -8.25
C THR A 410 36.80 -12.60 -7.59
N ARG A 411 36.27 -12.16 -6.45
CA ARG A 411 35.39 -12.99 -5.64
C ARG A 411 34.43 -12.14 -4.83
N THR A 412 33.18 -12.63 -4.66
CA THR A 412 32.18 -12.07 -3.74
C THR A 412 31.64 -13.15 -2.83
N VAL A 413 31.34 -12.81 -1.58
CA VAL A 413 30.72 -13.71 -0.59
C VAL A 413 29.41 -13.07 -0.15
N PRO A 414 28.25 -13.62 -0.54
CA PRO A 414 26.94 -13.08 -0.13
C PRO A 414 26.60 -13.48 1.31
N TYR A 415 26.02 -12.56 2.06
CA TYR A 415 25.44 -12.81 3.38
C TYR A 415 23.92 -12.85 3.28
N PHE A 416 23.40 -14.05 3.14
CA PHE A 416 21.96 -14.33 3.02
C PHE A 416 21.64 -15.67 3.69
N ARG A 417 20.35 -15.95 3.88
CA ARG A 417 19.90 -17.26 4.38
C ARG A 417 18.88 -17.84 3.41
N ASP A 418 19.14 -19.09 3.04
CA ASP A 418 18.33 -19.93 2.16
C ASP A 418 18.13 -19.34 0.74
N GLY A 419 17.48 -20.09 -0.15
CA GLY A 419 17.26 -19.69 -1.54
C GLY A 419 18.47 -19.87 -2.46
N SER A 420 18.35 -19.36 -3.66
CA SER A 420 19.40 -19.38 -4.69
C SER A 420 19.86 -17.95 -4.99
N VAL A 421 21.17 -17.76 -5.07
CA VAL A 421 21.78 -16.44 -5.32
C VAL A 421 22.63 -16.47 -6.57
N THR A 422 22.46 -15.47 -7.40
CA THR A 422 23.39 -15.12 -8.47
C THR A 422 23.87 -13.68 -8.28
N MET A 423 25.12 -13.42 -8.65
CA MET A 423 25.69 -12.07 -8.56
C MET A 423 26.34 -11.63 -9.87
N GLN A 424 26.29 -10.32 -10.07
CA GLN A 424 26.96 -9.62 -11.15
C GLN A 424 27.80 -8.50 -10.55
N VAL A 425 28.95 -8.25 -11.15
CA VAL A 425 29.80 -7.09 -10.82
C VAL A 425 29.67 -6.08 -11.94
N GLY A 426 29.11 -4.92 -11.63
CA GLY A 426 29.12 -3.76 -12.49
C GLY A 426 30.43 -3.00 -12.34
N ALA A 427 31.02 -2.53 -13.44
CA ALA A 427 32.24 -1.75 -13.44
C ALA A 427 32.18 -0.60 -14.44
N ARG A 428 32.81 0.52 -14.09
CA ARG A 428 33.09 1.65 -15.00
C ARG A 428 34.38 2.38 -14.59
N ASP A 429 34.91 3.16 -15.50
CA ASP A 429 36.16 3.89 -15.27
C ASP A 429 35.94 5.36 -14.93
N ARG A 430 34.87 5.96 -15.43
CA ARG A 430 34.50 7.35 -15.20
C ARG A 430 33.06 7.41 -14.71
N GLN A 431 32.70 8.47 -13.99
CA GLN A 431 31.35 8.64 -13.43
C GLN A 431 30.29 8.90 -14.52
N ASP A 432 30.71 9.38 -15.68
CA ASP A 432 29.86 9.64 -16.86
C ASP A 432 29.74 8.45 -17.81
N ASP A 433 30.51 7.37 -17.59
CA ASP A 433 30.38 6.14 -18.37
C ASP A 433 29.21 5.29 -17.88
N ASP A 434 28.61 4.50 -18.76
CA ASP A 434 27.60 3.51 -18.41
C ASP A 434 28.23 2.36 -17.60
N VAL A 435 27.50 1.84 -16.61
CA VAL A 435 27.96 0.69 -15.82
C VAL A 435 27.77 -0.59 -16.63
N THR A 436 28.87 -1.30 -16.88
CA THR A 436 28.86 -2.60 -17.56
C THR A 436 28.84 -3.74 -16.53
N PHE A 437 27.79 -4.55 -16.53
CA PHE A 437 27.67 -5.71 -15.66
C PHE A 437 28.29 -6.95 -16.30
N SER A 438 29.00 -7.74 -15.48
CA SER A 438 29.47 -9.09 -15.84
C SER A 438 28.28 -10.03 -16.05
N ALA A 439 28.55 -11.23 -16.60
CA ALA A 439 27.57 -12.32 -16.55
C ALA A 439 27.17 -12.63 -15.10
N ALA A 440 25.94 -13.09 -14.92
CA ALA A 440 25.44 -13.55 -13.63
C ALA A 440 26.12 -14.90 -13.31
N ASN A 441 26.82 -14.95 -12.19
CA ASN A 441 27.49 -16.16 -11.71
C ASN A 441 26.78 -16.68 -10.46
N SER A 442 26.70 -18.01 -10.34
CA SER A 442 26.04 -18.70 -9.23
C SER A 442 27.00 -18.95 -8.07
N LEU A 443 26.43 -19.17 -6.89
CA LEU A 443 27.17 -19.58 -5.69
C LEU A 443 27.82 -20.93 -5.89
N THR A 444 29.08 -21.06 -5.44
CA THR A 444 29.79 -22.32 -5.38
C THR A 444 29.46 -23.07 -4.10
N ASP A 445 29.76 -24.37 -4.04
CA ASP A 445 29.58 -25.19 -2.84
C ASP A 445 30.41 -24.68 -1.63
N GLU A 446 31.48 -23.93 -1.90
CA GLU A 446 32.31 -23.29 -0.87
C GLU A 446 31.77 -21.96 -0.37
N GLY A 447 30.59 -21.52 -0.86
CA GLY A 447 29.89 -20.31 -0.36
C GLY A 447 30.40 -19.00 -0.92
N PHE A 448 31.04 -18.97 -2.08
CA PHE A 448 31.45 -17.74 -2.77
C PHE A 448 31.11 -17.77 -4.25
N ILE A 449 31.19 -16.61 -4.89
CA ILE A 449 30.96 -16.44 -6.32
C ILE A 449 32.21 -15.86 -6.97
N GLN A 450 32.71 -16.51 -8.04
CA GLN A 450 33.86 -16.04 -8.78
C GLN A 450 33.49 -14.98 -9.80
N HIS A 451 34.34 -13.96 -9.92
CA HIS A 451 34.20 -12.88 -10.89
C HIS A 451 35.54 -12.57 -11.57
N ARG A 452 35.43 -11.88 -12.69
CA ARG A 452 36.58 -11.27 -13.37
C ARG A 452 36.12 -9.94 -13.96
N SER A 453 35.93 -8.94 -13.07
CA SER A 453 35.45 -7.60 -13.47
C SER A 453 36.50 -6.58 -13.10
N GLN A 454 36.90 -5.76 -14.08
CA GLN A 454 37.93 -4.73 -13.94
C GLN A 454 37.31 -3.34 -14.14
N GLY A 455 37.68 -2.39 -13.29
CA GLY A 455 37.29 -0.99 -13.39
C GLY A 455 37.87 -0.17 -12.24
N ARG A 456 37.57 1.12 -12.24
CA ARG A 456 37.87 2.03 -11.10
C ARG A 456 36.77 2.02 -10.07
N PHE A 457 35.53 1.96 -10.54
CA PHE A 457 34.32 1.94 -9.72
C PHE A 457 33.58 0.63 -9.95
N HIS A 458 33.04 0.09 -8.88
CA HIS A 458 32.34 -1.19 -8.91
C HIS A 458 30.99 -1.08 -8.21
N ARG A 459 30.02 -1.91 -8.66
CA ARG A 459 28.74 -2.18 -8.00
C ARG A 459 28.52 -3.68 -7.95
N ILE A 460 27.79 -4.15 -6.96
CA ILE A 460 27.38 -5.54 -6.88
C ILE A 460 25.87 -5.61 -6.99
N ARG A 461 25.40 -6.35 -7.97
CA ARG A 461 23.98 -6.72 -8.10
C ARG A 461 23.82 -8.15 -7.65
N MET A 462 22.98 -8.35 -6.65
CA MET A 462 22.60 -9.64 -6.09
C MET A 462 21.16 -9.93 -6.48
N ASN A 463 20.93 -11.05 -7.18
CA ASN A 463 19.61 -11.55 -7.49
C ASN A 463 19.37 -12.80 -6.63
N ILE A 464 18.22 -12.84 -5.96
CA ILE A 464 17.82 -13.90 -5.03
C ILE A 464 16.51 -14.49 -5.51
N SER A 465 16.41 -15.81 -5.55
CA SER A 465 15.20 -16.55 -5.96
C SER A 465 14.91 -17.73 -5.03
N GLY A 466 13.68 -18.25 -5.12
CA GLY A 466 13.21 -19.33 -4.26
C GLY A 466 12.83 -18.86 -2.85
N PHE A 467 12.76 -19.80 -1.90
CA PHE A 467 12.47 -19.48 -0.50
C PHE A 467 13.75 -19.01 0.20
N TRP A 468 13.77 -17.76 0.61
CA TRP A 468 14.87 -17.17 1.36
C TRP A 468 14.33 -16.36 2.54
N ASP A 469 15.14 -16.11 3.56
CA ASP A 469 14.71 -15.49 4.81
C ASP A 469 15.20 -14.04 4.92
N PHE A 470 16.51 -13.82 4.71
CA PHE A 470 17.07 -12.47 4.73
C PHE A 470 18.33 -12.33 3.87
N ALA A 471 18.64 -11.09 3.47
CA ALA A 471 19.87 -10.68 2.82
C ALA A 471 20.46 -9.46 3.51
N GLN A 472 21.72 -9.53 3.97
CA GLN A 472 22.36 -8.50 4.79
C GLN A 472 23.44 -7.70 4.08
N GLY A 473 24.16 -8.31 3.14
CA GLY A 473 25.27 -7.64 2.50
C GLY A 473 26.16 -8.60 1.70
N VAL A 474 27.31 -8.09 1.30
CA VAL A 474 28.30 -8.85 0.51
C VAL A 474 29.72 -8.49 0.93
N ASP A 475 30.59 -9.48 1.03
CA ASP A 475 32.04 -9.25 1.04
C ASP A 475 32.63 -9.35 -0.37
N ILE A 476 33.69 -8.58 -0.58
CA ILE A 476 34.32 -8.44 -1.89
C ILE A 476 35.81 -8.65 -1.73
N GLU A 477 36.34 -9.56 -2.54
CA GLU A 477 37.78 -9.73 -2.71
C GLU A 477 38.21 -9.15 -4.05
N GLY A 478 39.15 -8.26 -4.01
CA GLY A 478 39.68 -7.62 -5.22
C GLY A 478 41.13 -7.23 -5.06
N GLN A 479 41.82 -7.10 -6.18
CA GLN A 479 43.23 -6.75 -6.24
C GLN A 479 43.41 -5.40 -6.98
N PRO A 480 44.26 -4.51 -6.45
CA PRO A 480 44.62 -3.32 -7.19
C PRO A 480 45.45 -3.72 -8.43
N LEU A 481 45.07 -3.13 -9.56
CA LEU A 481 45.83 -3.24 -10.80
C LEU A 481 46.81 -2.09 -10.92
N GLY A 482 47.95 -2.30 -11.59
CA GLY A 482 48.89 -1.23 -11.85
C GLY A 482 48.30 -0.08 -12.70
N ARG A 483 48.93 1.12 -12.65
CA ARG A 483 48.57 2.24 -13.54
C ARG A 483 48.83 1.78 -14.99
N ARG A 484 47.81 1.76 -15.80
CA ARG A 484 47.90 1.94 -17.25
C ARG A 484 47.04 3.13 -17.63
#